data_1e8944c07d4fc2259c83f531e1a09d9e
#
_entry.id   1e8944c07d4fc2259c83f531e1a09d9e
#
_cell.length_a   1.000
_cell.length_b   1.000
_cell.length_c   1.000
_cell.angle_alpha   90.00
_cell.angle_beta   90.00
_cell.angle_gamma   90.00
#
_symmetry.space_group_name_H-M   'P 1'
#
loop_
_entity.id
_entity.type
_entity.pdbx_description
1 polymer ?
#
loop_
_entity_poly.entity_id
_entity_poly.type
_entity_poly.pdbx_seq_one_letter_code
_entity_poly.pdbx_strand_id
1 'polypeptide(L)'
;MSDIYDDNWERFLLVCKPEQSGKTFVMIQNIIKDLKEPIIGVKVINIIFCDNNLLLTKQTSERVKKDLAEFEVNGELYLEFSSHKRTKYHCVESVLGAITYHDISNILCCTNGTRACDVWDLITAVNSRSQDDFHFKIWLDEADKFTGHIDQTFKPLINDYENIEVYCITATPKKLFDKYKYINVLPIENTTSPEYHGWKDNDIRLLDMRNVDVVGFSSHVLNIFGEGYALPGTKWFIPGKTTKKSHEAIKEICLEKGFAVFVVNGNGIMLTLPDRSFYQESKDDELNLKLIKMYEEHNLFDYPIALTGNI
;
A
#
# COMPACT_ATOMS: atom_id res chain seq x y z
N MET A 1 -21.49 19.55 -11.51
CA MET A 1 -21.22 18.35 -10.67
C MET A 1 -22.31 17.35 -11.02
N SER A 2 -22.06 16.43 -11.94
CA SER A 2 -22.97 15.32 -12.19
C SER A 2 -22.76 14.32 -11.08
N ASP A 3 -23.70 14.26 -10.17
CA ASP A 3 -23.77 13.14 -9.23
C ASP A 3 -23.86 11.84 -10.06
N ILE A 4 -23.32 10.74 -9.54
CA ILE A 4 -23.58 9.41 -10.09
C ILE A 4 -25.07 9.13 -9.77
N TYR A 5 -25.98 9.68 -10.57
CA TYR A 5 -27.42 9.49 -10.39
C TYR A 5 -27.98 8.40 -11.31
N ASP A 6 -27.08 7.77 -12.10
CA ASP A 6 -27.45 6.67 -12.96
C ASP A 6 -27.18 5.33 -12.32
N ASP A 7 -27.80 4.28 -12.82
CA ASP A 7 -27.81 2.88 -12.36
C ASP A 7 -26.41 2.23 -12.20
N ASN A 8 -25.35 3.01 -12.34
CA ASN A 8 -23.95 2.62 -12.31
C ASN A 8 -23.31 2.59 -10.91
N TRP A 9 -24.01 3.11 -9.87
CA TRP A 9 -23.48 3.13 -8.50
C TRP A 9 -23.26 1.71 -7.93
N GLU A 10 -23.98 0.72 -8.43
CA GLU A 10 -23.84 -0.69 -8.03
C GLU A 10 -22.46 -1.25 -8.39
N ARG A 11 -21.79 -0.66 -9.39
CA ARG A 11 -20.45 -1.04 -9.86
C ARG A 11 -19.31 -0.23 -9.22
N PHE A 12 -19.65 0.73 -8.36
CA PHE A 12 -18.69 1.52 -7.59
C PHE A 12 -18.78 1.11 -6.11
N LEU A 13 -17.82 0.31 -5.67
CA LEU A 13 -17.89 -0.49 -4.46
C LEU A 13 -16.87 -0.02 -3.43
N LEU A 14 -17.22 -0.03 -2.15
CA LEU A 14 -16.33 0.29 -1.04
C LEU A 14 -16.04 -0.95 -0.19
N VAL A 15 -14.76 -1.25 -0.05
CA VAL A 15 -14.22 -2.25 0.87
C VAL A 15 -13.60 -1.51 2.06
N CYS A 16 -14.29 -1.48 3.19
CA CYS A 16 -13.82 -0.81 4.39
C CYS A 16 -13.44 -1.83 5.47
N LYS A 17 -12.16 -1.85 5.82
CA LYS A 17 -11.64 -2.64 6.95
C LYS A 17 -10.60 -1.83 7.71
N PRO A 18 -10.43 -2.03 9.02
CA PRO A 18 -9.38 -1.40 9.81
C PRO A 18 -7.99 -1.61 9.22
N GLU A 19 -7.04 -0.79 9.63
CA GLU A 19 -5.63 -0.97 9.25
C GLU A 19 -5.14 -2.36 9.69
N GLN A 20 -4.32 -2.99 8.85
CA GLN A 20 -3.73 -4.33 9.07
C GLN A 20 -4.76 -5.47 9.33
N SER A 21 -6.04 -5.25 9.05
CA SER A 21 -7.11 -6.25 9.23
C SER A 21 -7.31 -7.19 8.03
N GLY A 22 -6.37 -7.21 7.08
CA GLY A 22 -6.42 -8.10 5.92
C GLY A 22 -7.16 -7.53 4.72
N LYS A 23 -7.17 -6.20 4.47
CA LYS A 23 -7.74 -5.59 3.26
C LYS A 23 -7.21 -6.22 1.97
N THR A 24 -5.89 -6.33 1.83
CA THR A 24 -5.23 -6.96 0.68
C THR A 24 -5.63 -8.43 0.55
N PHE A 25 -5.78 -9.16 1.66
CA PHE A 25 -6.26 -10.54 1.66
C PHE A 25 -7.67 -10.65 1.07
N VAL A 26 -8.60 -9.77 1.45
CA VAL A 26 -9.97 -9.76 0.89
C VAL A 26 -9.94 -9.54 -0.62
N MET A 27 -9.12 -8.62 -1.13
CA MET A 27 -8.92 -8.41 -2.56
C MET A 27 -8.42 -9.69 -3.23
N ILE A 28 -7.37 -10.30 -2.71
CA ILE A 28 -6.79 -11.54 -3.28
C ILE A 28 -7.82 -12.68 -3.26
N GLN A 29 -8.60 -12.84 -2.18
CA GLN A 29 -9.64 -13.87 -2.12
C GLN A 29 -10.73 -13.66 -3.17
N ASN A 30 -11.10 -12.42 -3.48
CA ASN A 30 -12.02 -12.13 -4.58
C ASN A 30 -11.41 -12.49 -5.95
N ILE A 31 -10.15 -12.17 -6.17
CA ILE A 31 -9.42 -12.56 -7.39
C ILE A 31 -9.37 -14.09 -7.53
N ILE A 32 -9.04 -14.79 -6.45
CA ILE A 32 -9.01 -16.27 -6.42
C ILE A 32 -10.40 -16.85 -6.70
N LYS A 33 -11.46 -16.23 -6.17
CA LYS A 33 -12.83 -16.66 -6.46
C LYS A 33 -13.13 -16.55 -7.95
N ASP A 34 -12.76 -15.48 -8.63
CA ASP A 34 -12.95 -15.32 -10.07
C ASP A 34 -12.21 -16.41 -10.88
N LEU A 35 -11.02 -16.82 -10.41
CA LEU A 35 -10.26 -17.90 -11.03
C LEU A 35 -10.89 -19.28 -10.82
N LYS A 36 -11.52 -19.51 -9.66
CA LYS A 36 -12.19 -20.78 -9.33
C LYS A 36 -13.57 -20.93 -9.97
N GLU A 37 -14.26 -19.81 -10.14
CA GLU A 37 -15.63 -19.74 -10.63
C GLU A 37 -15.69 -18.85 -11.89
N PRO A 38 -14.99 -19.19 -12.99
CA PRO A 38 -14.92 -18.33 -14.16
C PRO A 38 -16.30 -18.19 -14.84
N ILE A 39 -16.59 -16.99 -15.29
CA ILE A 39 -17.78 -16.72 -16.11
C ILE A 39 -17.51 -17.29 -17.51
N ILE A 40 -18.38 -18.18 -17.97
CA ILE A 40 -18.21 -18.82 -19.28
C ILE A 40 -18.23 -17.78 -20.41
N GLY A 41 -17.17 -17.73 -21.21
CA GLY A 41 -17.04 -16.82 -22.34
C GLY A 41 -16.56 -15.43 -21.97
N VAL A 42 -16.33 -15.13 -20.71
CA VAL A 42 -15.85 -13.80 -20.25
C VAL A 42 -14.52 -13.93 -19.52
N LYS A 43 -13.52 -13.20 -19.95
CA LYS A 43 -12.23 -13.08 -19.25
C LYS A 43 -12.26 -11.95 -18.24
N VAL A 44 -12.16 -12.27 -16.97
CA VAL A 44 -12.06 -11.27 -15.90
C VAL A 44 -10.62 -10.75 -15.81
N ILE A 45 -10.45 -9.43 -15.90
CA ILE A 45 -9.17 -8.74 -15.76
C ILE A 45 -9.18 -7.90 -14.49
N ASN A 46 -8.34 -8.27 -13.54
CA ASN A 46 -8.14 -7.53 -12.31
C ASN A 46 -7.01 -6.52 -12.49
N ILE A 47 -7.28 -5.23 -12.26
CA ILE A 47 -6.30 -4.15 -12.30
C ILE A 47 -6.13 -3.58 -10.89
N ILE A 48 -4.96 -3.80 -10.30
CA ILE A 48 -4.68 -3.50 -8.91
C ILE A 48 -3.81 -2.24 -8.83
N PHE A 49 -4.37 -1.15 -8.35
CA PHE A 49 -3.64 0.07 -8.05
C PHE A 49 -3.17 0.05 -6.60
N CYS A 50 -1.85 0.02 -6.44
CA CYS A 50 -1.19 0.13 -5.13
C CYS A 50 -0.77 1.58 -4.86
N ASP A 51 -0.40 1.87 -3.61
CA ASP A 51 0.19 3.16 -3.24
C ASP A 51 1.38 3.51 -4.19
N ASN A 52 1.59 4.79 -4.42
CA ASN A 52 2.72 5.30 -5.24
C ASN A 52 4.07 5.19 -4.49
N ASN A 53 4.24 4.16 -3.70
CA ASN A 53 5.45 3.79 -2.99
C ASN A 53 5.96 2.44 -3.50
N LEU A 54 7.15 2.44 -4.10
CA LEU A 54 7.75 1.24 -4.71
C LEU A 54 7.88 0.06 -3.72
N LEU A 55 8.17 0.34 -2.45
CA LEU A 55 8.29 -0.72 -1.45
C LEU A 55 6.93 -1.39 -1.16
N LEU A 56 5.88 -0.59 -0.97
CA LEU A 56 4.53 -1.11 -0.74
C LEU A 56 3.99 -1.83 -1.97
N THR A 57 4.27 -1.30 -3.17
CA THR A 57 3.92 -1.96 -4.43
C THR A 57 4.61 -3.32 -4.55
N LYS A 58 5.90 -3.42 -4.22
CA LYS A 58 6.64 -4.68 -4.24
C LYS A 58 6.06 -5.69 -3.24
N GLN A 59 5.76 -5.27 -2.00
CA GLN A 59 5.14 -6.14 -1.00
C GLN A 59 3.77 -6.69 -1.45
N THR A 60 2.95 -5.84 -2.06
CA THR A 60 1.65 -6.27 -2.62
C THR A 60 1.84 -7.21 -3.79
N SER A 61 2.80 -6.90 -4.69
CA SER A 61 3.18 -7.77 -5.81
C SER A 61 3.59 -9.17 -5.35
N GLU A 62 4.49 -9.26 -4.37
CA GLU A 62 4.96 -10.55 -3.83
C GLU A 62 3.83 -11.37 -3.21
N ARG A 63 2.90 -10.72 -2.49
CA ARG A 63 1.72 -11.40 -1.93
C ARG A 63 0.80 -11.93 -3.03
N VAL A 64 0.44 -11.07 -4.00
CA VAL A 64 -0.41 -11.48 -5.13
C VAL A 64 0.21 -12.63 -5.89
N LYS A 65 1.49 -12.55 -6.26
CA LYS A 65 2.22 -13.63 -6.95
C LYS A 65 2.20 -14.93 -6.15
N LYS A 66 2.51 -14.86 -4.85
CA LYS A 66 2.53 -16.05 -3.98
C LYS A 66 1.17 -16.73 -3.92
N ASP A 67 0.10 -15.95 -3.74
CA ASP A 67 -1.23 -16.51 -3.55
C ASP A 67 -1.87 -16.96 -4.88
N LEU A 68 -1.43 -16.42 -6.03
CA LEU A 68 -1.86 -16.88 -7.36
C LEU A 68 -1.02 -18.02 -7.94
N ALA A 69 0.16 -18.30 -7.38
CA ALA A 69 1.08 -19.30 -7.94
C ALA A 69 0.45 -20.70 -8.11
N GLU A 70 -0.47 -21.08 -7.24
CA GLU A 70 -1.17 -22.37 -7.34
C GLU A 70 -2.13 -22.47 -8.54
N PHE A 71 -2.48 -21.34 -9.16
CA PHE A 71 -3.38 -21.24 -10.32
C PHE A 71 -2.64 -21.09 -11.65
N GLU A 72 -1.32 -20.93 -11.63
CA GLU A 72 -0.48 -20.77 -12.82
C GLU A 72 -0.17 -22.13 -13.48
N VAL A 73 -1.18 -22.73 -14.15
CA VAL A 73 -1.03 -24.06 -14.77
C VAL A 73 -0.37 -23.99 -16.14
N ASN A 74 -0.64 -22.94 -16.93
CA ASN A 74 -0.22 -22.82 -18.34
C ASN A 74 0.59 -21.55 -18.65
N GLY A 75 1.00 -20.78 -17.67
CA GLY A 75 1.70 -19.53 -17.86
C GLY A 75 1.45 -18.51 -16.75
N GLU A 76 2.07 -17.34 -16.88
CA GLU A 76 1.92 -16.25 -15.90
C GLU A 76 0.50 -15.68 -15.95
N LEU A 77 -0.21 -15.67 -14.81
CA LEU A 77 -1.51 -15.01 -14.65
C LEU A 77 -1.38 -13.53 -14.23
N TYR A 78 -0.17 -13.09 -13.96
CA TYR A 78 0.11 -11.80 -13.32
C TYR A 78 1.20 -11.03 -14.07
N LEU A 79 1.04 -9.70 -14.15
CA LEU A 79 2.09 -8.80 -14.62
C LEU A 79 2.16 -7.50 -13.80
N GLU A 80 3.32 -6.87 -13.80
CA GLU A 80 3.55 -5.51 -13.28
C GLU A 80 3.56 -4.51 -14.44
N PHE A 81 2.61 -3.60 -14.46
CA PHE A 81 2.54 -2.51 -15.41
C PHE A 81 3.29 -1.30 -14.85
N SER A 82 4.54 -1.16 -15.20
CA SER A 82 5.45 -0.14 -14.68
C SER A 82 6.02 0.74 -15.80
N SER A 83 6.12 2.04 -15.56
CA SER A 83 6.77 2.98 -16.49
C SER A 83 8.30 2.80 -16.57
N HIS A 84 8.88 1.91 -15.76
CA HIS A 84 10.31 1.67 -15.79
C HIS A 84 10.68 0.93 -17.09
N LYS A 85 11.48 1.55 -17.95
CA LYS A 85 11.86 1.03 -19.28
C LYS A 85 12.54 -0.36 -19.27
N ARG A 86 12.96 -0.85 -18.10
CA ARG A 86 13.56 -2.18 -17.95
C ARG A 86 12.52 -3.29 -17.72
N THR A 87 11.26 -2.93 -17.48
CA THR A 87 10.20 -3.90 -17.32
C THR A 87 9.63 -4.31 -18.68
N LYS A 88 9.26 -5.58 -18.81
CA LYS A 88 8.66 -6.14 -20.03
C LYS A 88 7.37 -5.41 -20.41
N TYR A 89 6.58 -5.01 -19.41
CA TYR A 89 5.27 -4.38 -19.56
C TYR A 89 5.34 -2.90 -19.12
N HIS A 90 5.76 -2.03 -20.02
CA HIS A 90 5.97 -0.60 -19.73
C HIS A 90 5.06 0.34 -20.54
N CYS A 91 4.36 -0.16 -21.55
CA CYS A 91 3.42 0.58 -22.39
C CYS A 91 2.11 -0.19 -22.58
N VAL A 92 1.08 0.51 -22.99
CA VAL A 92 -0.28 -0.03 -23.20
C VAL A 92 -0.27 -1.20 -24.19
N GLU A 93 0.46 -1.08 -25.30
CA GLU A 93 0.54 -2.13 -26.34
C GLU A 93 1.12 -3.43 -25.81
N SER A 94 2.14 -3.36 -24.95
CA SER A 94 2.75 -4.57 -24.35
C SER A 94 1.79 -5.28 -23.39
N VAL A 95 1.00 -4.54 -22.63
CA VAL A 95 -0.02 -5.08 -21.72
C VAL A 95 -1.20 -5.63 -22.50
N LEU A 96 -1.66 -4.90 -23.52
CA LEU A 96 -2.73 -5.35 -24.42
C LEU A 96 -2.37 -6.68 -25.10
N GLY A 97 -1.14 -6.80 -25.59
CA GLY A 97 -0.63 -8.07 -26.14
C GLY A 97 -0.66 -9.21 -25.13
N ALA A 98 -0.28 -8.92 -23.88
CA ALA A 98 -0.30 -9.92 -22.80
C ALA A 98 -1.73 -10.39 -22.46
N ILE A 99 -2.69 -9.48 -22.41
CA ILE A 99 -4.11 -9.82 -22.17
C ILE A 99 -4.69 -10.64 -23.32
N THR A 100 -4.35 -10.26 -24.57
CA THR A 100 -4.96 -10.84 -25.76
C THR A 100 -4.38 -12.22 -26.12
N TYR A 101 -3.07 -12.40 -25.98
CA TYR A 101 -2.36 -13.59 -26.46
C TYR A 101 -1.81 -14.50 -25.38
N HIS A 102 -1.90 -14.10 -24.12
CA HIS A 102 -1.46 -14.86 -22.95
C HIS A 102 -2.57 -14.92 -21.91
N ASP A 103 -2.42 -15.79 -20.92
CA ASP A 103 -3.42 -15.97 -19.85
C ASP A 103 -3.38 -14.88 -18.77
N ILE A 104 -2.69 -13.76 -19.01
CA ILE A 104 -2.64 -12.64 -18.06
C ILE A 104 -4.04 -12.13 -17.76
N SER A 105 -4.40 -12.19 -16.48
CA SER A 105 -5.68 -11.72 -15.95
C SER A 105 -5.53 -10.78 -14.75
N ASN A 106 -4.30 -10.60 -14.25
CA ASN A 106 -4.03 -9.73 -13.08
C ASN A 106 -2.90 -8.76 -13.39
N ILE A 107 -3.20 -7.47 -13.28
CA ILE A 107 -2.30 -6.35 -13.61
C ILE A 107 -2.11 -5.49 -12.37
N LEU A 108 -0.88 -5.37 -11.90
CA LEU A 108 -0.55 -4.48 -10.79
C LEU A 108 0.16 -3.24 -11.27
N CYS A 109 -0.26 -2.08 -10.79
CA CYS A 109 0.33 -0.79 -11.11
C CYS A 109 0.37 0.16 -9.91
N CYS A 110 1.28 1.14 -9.95
CA CYS A 110 1.32 2.23 -8.99
C CYS A 110 0.20 3.24 -9.25
N THR A 111 -0.38 3.80 -8.20
CA THR A 111 -1.41 4.83 -8.31
C THR A 111 -0.78 6.19 -8.61
N ASN A 112 -0.77 6.56 -9.87
CA ASN A 112 -0.39 7.89 -10.34
C ASN A 112 -1.16 8.25 -11.62
N GLY A 113 -1.17 9.53 -11.98
CA GLY A 113 -1.94 10.04 -13.12
C GLY A 113 -1.60 9.37 -14.45
N THR A 114 -0.32 9.10 -14.71
CA THR A 114 0.12 8.43 -15.95
C THR A 114 -0.47 7.02 -16.04
N ARG A 115 -0.35 6.23 -14.96
CA ARG A 115 -0.92 4.86 -14.95
C ARG A 115 -2.44 4.84 -15.05
N ALA A 116 -3.10 5.80 -14.41
CA ALA A 116 -4.55 5.93 -14.54
C ALA A 116 -4.97 6.19 -16.01
N CYS A 117 -4.26 7.08 -16.73
CA CYS A 117 -4.49 7.32 -18.16
C CYS A 117 -4.17 6.07 -19.01
N ASP A 118 -3.04 5.41 -18.75
CA ASP A 118 -2.65 4.21 -19.49
C ASP A 118 -3.67 3.06 -19.31
N VAL A 119 -4.25 2.93 -18.12
CA VAL A 119 -5.32 1.94 -17.85
C VAL A 119 -6.60 2.33 -18.58
N TRP A 120 -6.93 3.63 -18.65
CA TRP A 120 -8.03 4.10 -19.48
C TRP A 120 -7.84 3.70 -20.93
N ASP A 121 -6.69 4.00 -21.51
CA ASP A 121 -6.35 3.67 -22.90
C ASP A 121 -6.38 2.16 -23.15
N LEU A 122 -5.88 1.37 -22.20
CA LEU A 122 -5.90 -0.09 -22.25
C LEU A 122 -7.33 -0.64 -22.32
N ILE A 123 -8.19 -0.23 -21.38
CA ILE A 123 -9.60 -0.67 -21.33
C ILE A 123 -10.34 -0.26 -22.58
N THR A 124 -10.14 0.98 -23.04
CA THR A 124 -10.73 1.48 -24.28
C THR A 124 -10.28 0.66 -25.50
N ALA A 125 -8.99 0.32 -25.57
CA ALA A 125 -8.45 -0.50 -26.66
C ALA A 125 -8.97 -1.94 -26.64
N VAL A 126 -9.18 -2.54 -25.48
CA VAL A 126 -9.79 -3.87 -25.34
C VAL A 126 -11.26 -3.82 -25.74
N ASN A 127 -12.03 -2.90 -25.16
CA ASN A 127 -13.47 -2.79 -25.41
C ASN A 127 -13.82 -2.43 -26.88
N SER A 128 -12.94 -1.68 -27.55
CA SER A 128 -13.12 -1.40 -28.98
C SER A 128 -13.04 -2.64 -29.88
N ARG A 129 -12.49 -3.75 -29.37
CA ARG A 129 -12.32 -5.01 -30.11
C ARG A 129 -13.37 -6.06 -29.74
N SER A 130 -13.64 -6.22 -28.46
CA SER A 130 -14.46 -7.32 -27.93
C SER A 130 -14.96 -6.97 -26.53
N GLN A 131 -15.91 -6.04 -26.40
CA GLN A 131 -16.40 -5.60 -25.10
C GLN A 131 -17.03 -6.74 -24.30
N ASP A 132 -17.81 -7.61 -24.94
CA ASP A 132 -18.56 -8.66 -24.27
C ASP A 132 -17.67 -9.83 -23.80
N ASP A 133 -16.43 -9.92 -24.29
CA ASP A 133 -15.49 -10.99 -23.95
C ASP A 133 -14.68 -10.68 -22.69
N PHE A 134 -14.75 -9.46 -22.16
CA PHE A 134 -13.95 -9.00 -21.04
C PHE A 134 -14.78 -8.33 -19.94
N HIS A 135 -14.40 -8.57 -18.69
CA HIS A 135 -14.91 -7.87 -17.52
C HIS A 135 -13.74 -7.33 -16.69
N PHE A 136 -13.76 -6.03 -16.35
CA PHE A 136 -12.68 -5.37 -15.63
C PHE A 136 -13.07 -5.11 -14.18
N LYS A 137 -12.22 -5.56 -13.24
CA LYS A 137 -12.29 -5.23 -11.82
C LYS A 137 -11.12 -4.36 -11.44
N ILE A 138 -11.36 -3.11 -11.12
CA ILE A 138 -10.34 -2.12 -10.77
C ILE A 138 -10.29 -2.00 -9.24
N TRP A 139 -9.19 -2.41 -8.65
CA TRP A 139 -8.95 -2.37 -7.22
C TRP A 139 -8.07 -1.17 -6.86
N LEU A 140 -8.59 -0.23 -6.07
CA LEU A 140 -7.88 0.97 -5.63
C LEU A 140 -7.52 0.83 -4.15
N ASP A 141 -6.28 0.44 -3.84
CA ASP A 141 -5.80 0.37 -2.46
C ASP A 141 -5.52 1.79 -1.92
N GLU A 142 -5.90 2.05 -0.66
CA GLU A 142 -5.88 3.38 -0.02
C GLU A 142 -6.66 4.45 -0.84
N ALA A 143 -7.84 4.09 -1.31
CA ALA A 143 -8.65 4.87 -2.27
C ALA A 143 -9.00 6.30 -1.80
N ASP A 144 -9.03 6.56 -0.49
CA ASP A 144 -9.24 7.89 0.07
C ASP A 144 -8.14 8.90 -0.28
N LYS A 145 -6.94 8.41 -0.64
CA LYS A 145 -5.84 9.24 -1.16
C LYS A 145 -6.01 9.62 -2.63
N PHE A 146 -6.83 8.88 -3.40
CA PHE A 146 -6.91 8.96 -4.86
C PHE A 146 -8.22 9.52 -5.41
N THR A 147 -9.00 10.23 -4.61
CA THR A 147 -10.30 10.77 -5.02
C THR A 147 -10.25 11.63 -6.28
N GLY A 148 -9.12 12.28 -6.59
CA GLY A 148 -8.93 13.01 -7.86
C GLY A 148 -8.92 12.09 -9.08
N HIS A 149 -8.20 10.97 -9.03
CA HIS A 149 -8.17 9.98 -10.11
C HIS A 149 -9.50 9.23 -10.24
N ILE A 150 -10.19 9.00 -9.12
CA ILE A 150 -11.54 8.42 -9.15
C ILE A 150 -12.45 9.28 -10.00
N ASP A 151 -12.47 10.60 -9.78
CA ASP A 151 -13.35 11.51 -10.53
C ASP A 151 -12.95 11.68 -12.00
N GLN A 152 -11.64 11.75 -12.25
CA GLN A 152 -11.12 12.09 -13.59
C GLN A 152 -11.03 10.89 -14.52
N THR A 153 -10.85 9.68 -13.97
CA THR A 153 -10.58 8.48 -14.74
C THR A 153 -11.63 7.39 -14.50
N PHE A 154 -11.80 6.94 -13.26
CA PHE A 154 -12.56 5.71 -13.01
C PHE A 154 -14.07 5.90 -13.07
N LYS A 155 -14.60 7.04 -12.61
CA LYS A 155 -16.03 7.35 -12.77
C LYS A 155 -16.46 7.44 -14.24
N PRO A 156 -15.75 8.20 -15.09
CA PRO A 156 -16.08 8.20 -16.51
C PRO A 156 -16.02 6.80 -17.13
N LEU A 157 -15.01 5.97 -16.77
CA LEU A 157 -14.93 4.60 -17.28
C LEU A 157 -16.16 3.75 -16.93
N ILE A 158 -16.67 3.83 -15.69
CA ILE A 158 -17.88 3.13 -15.27
C ILE A 158 -19.09 3.63 -16.08
N ASN A 159 -19.15 4.92 -16.41
CA ASN A 159 -20.25 5.49 -17.17
C ASN A 159 -20.20 5.10 -18.64
N ASP A 160 -18.99 4.97 -19.21
CA ASP A 160 -18.80 4.68 -20.63
C ASP A 160 -18.91 3.18 -20.94
N TYR A 161 -18.62 2.30 -19.95
CA TYR A 161 -18.55 0.85 -20.16
C TYR A 161 -19.29 0.07 -19.07
N GLU A 162 -20.18 -0.84 -19.47
CA GLU A 162 -20.97 -1.67 -18.52
C GLU A 162 -20.17 -2.81 -17.88
N ASN A 163 -19.07 -3.22 -18.50
CA ASN A 163 -18.21 -4.33 -18.09
C ASN A 163 -17.10 -3.93 -17.10
N ILE A 164 -17.27 -2.82 -16.35
CA ILE A 164 -16.28 -2.31 -15.40
C ILE A 164 -16.88 -2.18 -14.00
N GLU A 165 -16.17 -2.72 -13.01
CA GLU A 165 -16.41 -2.51 -11.58
C GLU A 165 -15.20 -1.85 -10.93
N VAL A 166 -15.42 -0.92 -10.01
CA VAL A 166 -14.36 -0.24 -9.24
C VAL A 166 -14.52 -0.52 -7.76
N TYR A 167 -13.50 -1.09 -7.16
CA TYR A 167 -13.41 -1.43 -5.74
C TYR A 167 -12.48 -0.46 -5.02
N CYS A 168 -13.04 0.42 -4.23
CA CYS A 168 -12.30 1.34 -3.36
C CYS A 168 -11.97 0.66 -2.04
N ILE A 169 -10.71 0.40 -1.76
CA ILE A 169 -10.25 -0.24 -0.52
C ILE A 169 -9.65 0.84 0.39
N THR A 170 -10.12 0.94 1.64
CA THR A 170 -9.55 1.90 2.60
C THR A 170 -9.86 1.52 4.05
N ALA A 171 -9.01 1.98 4.98
CA ALA A 171 -9.27 1.97 6.42
C ALA A 171 -9.95 3.25 6.90
N THR A 172 -9.88 4.33 6.10
CA THR A 172 -10.35 5.68 6.44
C THR A 172 -11.42 6.19 5.46
N PRO A 173 -12.63 5.59 5.46
CA PRO A 173 -13.64 5.79 4.41
C PRO A 173 -14.33 7.16 4.45
N LYS A 174 -14.15 7.97 5.52
CA LYS A 174 -14.87 9.23 5.71
C LYS A 174 -14.81 10.12 4.48
N LYS A 175 -13.62 10.30 3.91
CA LYS A 175 -13.43 11.17 2.74
C LYS A 175 -14.18 10.66 1.49
N LEU A 176 -14.31 9.34 1.36
CA LEU A 176 -15.09 8.72 0.27
C LEU A 176 -16.58 8.92 0.50
N PHE A 177 -17.09 8.69 1.73
CA PHE A 177 -18.49 8.94 2.06
C PHE A 177 -18.88 10.42 1.95
N ASP A 178 -18.01 11.33 2.38
CA ASP A 178 -18.27 12.78 2.27
C ASP A 178 -18.40 13.22 0.80
N LYS A 179 -17.66 12.55 -0.11
CA LYS A 179 -17.60 12.89 -1.53
C LYS A 179 -18.57 12.11 -2.41
N TYR A 180 -18.77 10.82 -2.11
CA TYR A 180 -19.59 9.89 -2.90
C TYR A 180 -20.73 9.35 -2.06
N LYS A 181 -21.84 10.07 -2.03
CA LYS A 181 -23.00 9.76 -1.16
C LYS A 181 -23.64 8.39 -1.38
N TYR A 182 -23.46 7.81 -2.56
CA TYR A 182 -24.11 6.57 -2.99
C TYR A 182 -23.11 5.43 -3.26
N ILE A 183 -21.87 5.53 -2.72
CA ILE A 183 -20.91 4.42 -2.84
C ILE A 183 -21.47 3.17 -2.15
N ASN A 184 -21.50 2.06 -2.87
CA ASN A 184 -22.04 0.81 -2.35
C ASN A 184 -21.01 0.12 -1.44
N VAL A 185 -21.35 -0.07 -0.18
CA VAL A 185 -20.46 -0.73 0.78
C VAL A 185 -20.62 -2.25 0.65
N LEU A 186 -19.54 -2.93 0.25
CA LEU A 186 -19.53 -4.38 0.24
C LEU A 186 -19.59 -4.91 1.68
N PRO A 187 -20.59 -5.74 2.01
CA PRO A 187 -20.62 -6.42 3.28
C PRO A 187 -19.49 -7.45 3.32
N ILE A 188 -18.43 -7.14 4.04
CA ILE A 188 -17.34 -8.08 4.28
C ILE A 188 -17.55 -8.66 5.67
N GLU A 189 -17.54 -9.99 5.77
CA GLU A 189 -17.50 -10.63 7.07
C GLU A 189 -16.29 -10.10 7.85
N ASN A 190 -16.55 -9.51 9.01
CA ASN A 190 -15.52 -8.98 9.91
C ASN A 190 -14.79 -10.13 10.63
N THR A 191 -14.30 -11.09 9.88
CA THR A 191 -13.38 -12.09 10.39
C THR A 191 -12.00 -11.43 10.48
N THR A 192 -11.78 -10.71 11.56
CA THR A 192 -10.42 -10.37 11.99
C THR A 192 -9.79 -11.65 12.52
N SER A 193 -8.52 -11.89 12.15
CA SER A 193 -7.74 -12.97 12.78
C SER A 193 -7.83 -12.85 14.30
N PRO A 194 -7.90 -13.95 15.05
CA PRO A 194 -7.80 -13.93 16.53
C PRO A 194 -6.53 -13.20 17.03
N GLU A 195 -5.50 -13.11 16.19
CA GLU A 195 -4.24 -12.42 16.48
C GLU A 195 -4.28 -10.92 16.13
N TYR A 196 -5.41 -10.42 15.56
CA TYR A 196 -5.54 -9.02 15.23
C TYR A 196 -5.76 -8.18 16.48
N HIS A 197 -4.80 -7.32 16.78
CA HIS A 197 -4.89 -6.30 17.82
C HIS A 197 -5.21 -4.94 17.20
N GLY A 198 -6.44 -4.52 17.32
CA GLY A 198 -6.90 -3.21 16.86
C GLY A 198 -6.67 -2.10 17.90
N TRP A 199 -7.13 -0.90 17.57
CA TRP A 199 -7.05 0.25 18.48
C TRP A 199 -7.75 0.02 19.82
N LYS A 200 -8.82 -0.81 19.85
CA LYS A 200 -9.57 -1.09 21.07
C LYS A 200 -8.84 -2.04 22.03
N ASP A 201 -7.88 -2.78 21.52
CA ASP A 201 -7.14 -3.81 22.24
C ASP A 201 -5.81 -3.29 22.81
N ASN A 202 -5.50 -2.02 22.54
CA ASN A 202 -4.25 -1.38 22.94
C ASN A 202 -4.50 -0.23 23.93
N ASP A 203 -3.54 -0.02 24.85
CA ASP A 203 -3.52 1.16 25.74
C ASP A 203 -3.10 2.39 24.93
N ILE A 204 -4.10 3.13 24.41
CA ILE A 204 -3.88 4.30 23.58
C ILE A 204 -3.94 5.54 24.45
N ARG A 205 -2.85 6.29 24.47
CA ARG A 205 -2.77 7.58 25.15
C ARG A 205 -2.75 8.72 24.15
N LEU A 206 -3.79 9.54 24.18
CA LEU A 206 -3.88 10.75 23.36
C LEU A 206 -3.20 11.92 24.11
N LEU A 207 -2.18 12.49 23.47
CA LEU A 207 -1.50 13.69 23.97
C LEU A 207 -1.90 14.88 23.10
N ASP A 208 -2.42 15.94 23.75
CA ASP A 208 -2.70 17.20 23.05
C ASP A 208 -1.40 18.00 22.89
N MET A 209 -0.78 17.86 21.74
CA MET A 209 0.47 18.51 21.38
C MET A 209 0.29 19.53 20.24
N ARG A 210 -0.88 20.16 20.16
CA ARG A 210 -1.13 21.25 19.22
C ARG A 210 -0.06 22.33 19.40
N ASN A 211 0.51 22.80 18.30
CA ASN A 211 1.61 23.78 18.26
C ASN A 211 3.01 23.27 18.64
N VAL A 212 3.20 21.98 18.86
CA VAL A 212 4.52 21.38 19.04
C VAL A 212 4.95 20.71 17.74
N ASP A 213 6.18 20.97 17.32
CA ASP A 213 6.71 20.28 16.14
C ASP A 213 7.08 18.82 16.46
N VAL A 214 7.36 18.02 15.41
CA VAL A 214 7.64 16.59 15.57
C VAL A 214 8.87 16.32 16.44
N VAL A 215 9.85 17.19 16.46
CA VAL A 215 11.06 17.05 17.29
C VAL A 215 10.73 17.31 18.76
N GLY A 216 9.99 18.38 19.04
CA GLY A 216 9.49 18.70 20.37
C GLY A 216 8.54 17.64 20.90
N PHE A 217 7.67 17.06 20.04
CA PHE A 217 6.83 15.93 20.40
C PHE A 217 7.65 14.71 20.79
N SER A 218 8.63 14.33 19.96
CA SER A 218 9.51 13.18 20.25
C SER A 218 10.27 13.35 21.55
N SER A 219 10.79 14.55 21.81
CA SER A 219 11.47 14.88 23.09
C SER A 219 10.51 14.72 24.26
N HIS A 220 9.29 15.24 24.15
CA HIS A 220 8.28 15.16 25.20
C HIS A 220 7.90 13.69 25.51
N VAL A 221 7.62 12.88 24.49
CA VAL A 221 7.29 11.46 24.65
C VAL A 221 8.43 10.67 25.29
N LEU A 222 9.68 10.89 24.84
CA LEU A 222 10.84 10.22 25.41
C LEU A 222 11.13 10.66 26.87
N ASN A 223 10.81 11.89 27.25
CA ASN A 223 10.92 12.34 28.62
C ASN A 223 9.87 11.71 29.55
N ILE A 224 8.64 11.51 29.05
CA ILE A 224 7.56 10.89 29.86
C ILE A 224 7.72 9.39 29.97
N PHE A 225 8.06 8.72 28.87
CA PHE A 225 8.01 7.26 28.78
C PHE A 225 9.41 6.61 28.73
N GLY A 226 10.48 7.38 28.45
CA GLY A 226 11.82 6.82 28.23
C GLY A 226 12.35 5.99 29.39
N GLU A 227 12.20 6.46 30.63
CA GLU A 227 12.76 5.75 31.80
C GLU A 227 12.07 4.41 32.10
N GLY A 228 10.77 4.29 31.80
CA GLY A 228 10.00 3.07 32.10
C GLY A 228 9.89 2.09 30.94
N TYR A 229 10.08 2.54 29.71
CA TYR A 229 9.80 1.75 28.52
C TYR A 229 10.99 1.62 27.54
N ALA A 230 12.03 2.43 27.68
CA ALA A 230 13.25 2.31 26.89
C ALA A 230 14.17 1.22 27.46
N LEU A 231 13.67 0.00 27.47
CA LEU A 231 14.39 -1.18 27.99
C LEU A 231 15.15 -1.88 26.86
N PRO A 232 16.24 -2.60 27.18
CA PRO A 232 16.95 -3.43 26.21
C PRO A 232 15.98 -4.34 25.44
N GLY A 233 16.17 -4.44 24.11
CA GLY A 233 15.31 -5.21 23.21
C GLY A 233 14.00 -4.54 22.80
N THR A 234 13.60 -3.41 23.41
CA THR A 234 12.42 -2.66 22.96
C THR A 234 12.70 -1.94 21.63
N LYS A 235 11.67 -1.82 20.80
CA LYS A 235 11.75 -1.18 19.47
C LYS A 235 10.74 -0.06 19.38
N TRP A 236 11.23 1.13 19.12
CA TRP A 236 10.45 2.35 19.01
C TRP A 236 10.47 2.86 17.57
N PHE A 237 9.30 3.13 17.01
CA PHE A 237 9.17 3.87 15.78
C PHE A 237 8.84 5.33 16.10
N ILE A 238 9.75 6.24 15.75
CA ILE A 238 9.61 7.67 16.03
C ILE A 238 9.57 8.41 14.68
N PRO A 239 8.38 8.79 14.20
CA PRO A 239 8.25 9.44 12.90
C PRO A 239 8.91 10.81 12.89
N GLY A 240 9.68 11.10 11.84
CA GLY A 240 10.27 12.41 11.56
C GLY A 240 9.47 13.18 10.49
N LYS A 241 9.81 14.46 10.28
CA LYS A 241 9.43 15.15 9.03
C LYS A 241 10.23 14.55 7.87
N THR A 242 9.84 14.88 6.65
CA THR A 242 10.56 14.44 5.43
C THR A 242 11.96 15.05 5.29
N THR A 243 12.39 15.90 6.22
CA THR A 243 13.67 16.60 6.16
C THR A 243 14.76 15.90 6.98
N LYS A 244 15.96 15.75 6.41
CA LYS A 244 17.13 15.18 7.10
C LYS A 244 17.43 15.86 8.44
N LYS A 245 17.20 17.18 8.53
CA LYS A 245 17.41 17.95 9.76
C LYS A 245 16.54 17.44 10.92
N SER A 246 15.27 17.06 10.65
CA SER A 246 14.41 16.52 11.71
C SER A 246 14.86 15.11 12.13
N HIS A 247 15.34 14.29 11.19
CA HIS A 247 15.88 12.96 11.52
C HIS A 247 17.11 13.04 12.42
N GLU A 248 18.03 13.95 12.10
CA GLU A 248 19.21 14.17 12.93
C GLU A 248 18.85 14.67 14.34
N ALA A 249 17.91 15.62 14.46
CA ALA A 249 17.47 16.11 15.76
C ALA A 249 16.81 15.01 16.61
N ILE A 250 15.98 14.15 16.01
CA ILE A 250 15.36 13.01 16.71
C ILE A 250 16.44 12.00 17.11
N LYS A 251 17.40 11.71 16.21
CA LYS A 251 18.53 10.82 16.50
C LYS A 251 19.27 11.26 17.75
N GLU A 252 19.65 12.55 17.84
CA GLU A 252 20.38 13.08 18.99
C GLU A 252 19.60 12.90 20.29
N ILE A 253 18.32 13.23 20.31
CA ILE A 253 17.44 13.05 21.48
C ILE A 253 17.39 11.57 21.93
N CYS A 254 17.29 10.64 20.96
CA CYS A 254 17.27 9.20 21.27
C CYS A 254 18.62 8.71 21.79
N LEU A 255 19.74 9.15 21.22
CA LEU A 255 21.09 8.79 21.68
C LEU A 255 21.34 9.27 23.11
N GLU A 256 20.90 10.48 23.48
CA GLU A 256 20.97 11.00 24.84
C GLU A 256 20.19 10.17 25.85
N LYS A 257 19.18 9.43 25.39
CA LYS A 257 18.38 8.49 26.19
C LYS A 257 18.88 7.05 26.13
N GLY A 258 20.06 6.80 25.53
CA GLY A 258 20.70 5.49 25.48
C GLY A 258 20.18 4.55 24.38
N PHE A 259 19.43 5.06 23.40
CA PHE A 259 18.97 4.24 22.29
C PHE A 259 20.10 4.00 21.27
N ALA A 260 20.13 2.81 20.68
CA ALA A 260 20.74 2.63 19.37
C ALA A 260 19.73 3.11 18.31
N VAL A 261 20.17 3.98 17.38
CA VAL A 261 19.26 4.69 16.50
C VAL A 261 19.50 4.34 15.04
N PHE A 262 18.48 3.80 14.40
CA PHE A 262 18.43 3.69 12.95
C PHE A 262 17.78 4.93 12.33
N VAL A 263 18.45 5.55 11.39
CA VAL A 263 17.91 6.61 10.53
C VAL A 263 17.83 6.08 9.11
N VAL A 264 16.60 6.00 8.55
CA VAL A 264 16.37 5.58 7.17
C VAL A 264 15.92 6.77 6.34
N ASN A 265 16.70 7.18 5.37
CA ASN A 265 16.36 8.30 4.49
C ASN A 265 17.04 8.16 3.10
N GLY A 266 17.04 9.23 2.32
CA GLY A 266 17.67 9.23 0.98
C GLY A 266 19.20 8.98 0.97
N ASN A 267 19.88 8.98 2.13
CA ASN A 267 21.29 8.64 2.24
C ASN A 267 21.52 7.14 2.53
N GLY A 268 20.46 6.37 2.72
CA GLY A 268 20.55 4.96 3.09
C GLY A 268 20.04 4.66 4.48
N ILE A 269 20.56 3.59 5.06
CA ILE A 269 20.30 3.15 6.42
C ILE A 269 21.54 3.51 7.25
N MET A 270 21.34 4.29 8.30
CA MET A 270 22.39 4.73 9.20
C MET A 270 22.08 4.23 10.60
N LEU A 271 22.99 3.50 11.21
CA LEU A 271 22.94 3.09 12.61
C LEU A 271 23.92 3.93 13.41
N THR A 272 23.49 4.52 14.52
CA THR A 272 24.36 5.19 15.47
C THR A 272 24.12 4.59 16.84
N LEU A 273 25.16 4.19 17.54
CA LEU A 273 25.11 3.67 18.90
C LEU A 273 25.25 4.79 19.95
N PRO A 274 24.89 4.55 21.21
CA PRO A 274 25.05 5.54 22.28
C PRO A 274 26.50 6.04 22.47
N ASP A 275 27.50 5.23 22.17
CA ASP A 275 28.91 5.58 22.20
C ASP A 275 29.38 6.40 20.99
N ARG A 276 28.43 6.76 20.09
CA ARG A 276 28.66 7.47 18.84
C ARG A 276 29.32 6.64 17.72
N SER A 277 29.49 5.35 17.89
CA SER A 277 29.85 4.46 16.78
C SER A 277 28.82 4.55 15.66
N PHE A 278 29.28 4.63 14.41
CA PHE A 278 28.43 4.90 13.26
C PHE A 278 28.65 3.85 12.16
N TYR A 279 27.55 3.34 11.62
CA TYR A 279 27.53 2.36 10.55
C TYR A 279 26.52 2.79 9.47
N GLN A 280 26.82 2.51 8.21
CA GLN A 280 25.95 2.91 7.09
C GLN A 280 25.86 1.83 6.03
N GLU A 281 24.65 1.60 5.54
CA GLU A 281 24.33 0.73 4.42
C GLU A 281 23.52 1.49 3.36
N SER A 282 23.58 1.03 2.10
CA SER A 282 22.77 1.59 1.03
C SER A 282 21.29 1.22 1.23
N LYS A 283 20.37 2.13 0.86
CA LYS A 283 18.95 1.83 0.78
C LYS A 283 18.67 1.21 -0.58
N ASP A 284 18.43 -0.09 -0.58
CA ASP A 284 17.96 -0.86 -1.73
C ASP A 284 16.70 -1.64 -1.38
N ASP A 285 16.31 -2.57 -2.25
CA ASP A 285 15.08 -3.34 -2.12
C ASP A 285 15.02 -4.30 -0.91
N GLU A 286 16.12 -4.46 -0.17
CA GLU A 286 16.24 -5.40 0.95
C GLU A 286 16.33 -4.71 2.31
N LEU A 287 15.60 -3.60 2.50
CA LEU A 287 15.64 -2.79 3.73
C LEU A 287 15.48 -3.64 4.99
N ASN A 288 14.49 -4.54 5.02
CA ASN A 288 14.22 -5.36 6.21
C ASN A 288 15.38 -6.31 6.52
N LEU A 289 15.94 -6.95 5.51
CA LEU A 289 17.08 -7.88 5.69
C LEU A 289 18.30 -7.13 6.18
N LYS A 290 18.57 -5.93 5.66
CA LYS A 290 19.68 -5.09 6.12
C LYS A 290 19.50 -4.61 7.55
N LEU A 291 18.31 -4.20 7.94
CA LEU A 291 18.02 -3.82 9.33
C LEU A 291 18.22 -5.00 10.29
N ILE A 292 17.78 -6.20 9.92
CA ILE A 292 18.00 -7.44 10.70
C ILE A 292 19.49 -7.75 10.80
N LYS A 293 20.20 -7.73 9.67
CA LYS A 293 21.64 -7.97 9.60
C LYS A 293 22.41 -7.01 10.51
N MET A 294 22.16 -5.70 10.39
CA MET A 294 22.81 -4.69 11.24
C MET A 294 22.45 -4.88 12.73
N TYR A 295 21.22 -5.30 13.03
CA TYR A 295 20.79 -5.58 14.38
C TYR A 295 21.60 -6.73 15.01
N GLU A 296 21.83 -7.80 14.26
CA GLU A 296 22.60 -8.96 14.68
C GLU A 296 24.12 -8.70 14.75
N GLU A 297 24.70 -8.12 13.67
CA GLU A 297 26.14 -7.84 13.55
C GLU A 297 26.68 -6.90 14.65
N HIS A 298 25.82 -5.96 15.12
CA HIS A 298 26.21 -4.98 16.13
C HIS A 298 25.68 -5.30 17.53
N ASN A 299 25.15 -6.51 17.75
CA ASN A 299 24.66 -6.99 19.06
C ASN A 299 23.66 -6.00 19.72
N LEU A 300 22.66 -5.53 18.96
CA LEU A 300 21.76 -4.50 19.43
C LEU A 300 20.72 -4.99 20.47
N PHE A 301 20.80 -6.25 20.89
CA PHE A 301 19.89 -6.83 21.91
C PHE A 301 19.97 -6.13 23.26
N ASP A 302 21.11 -5.53 23.57
CA ASP A 302 21.37 -4.86 24.86
C ASP A 302 20.91 -3.38 24.86
N TYR A 303 20.36 -2.89 23.75
CA TYR A 303 19.92 -1.51 23.61
C TYR A 303 18.39 -1.41 23.38
N PRO A 304 17.74 -0.33 23.87
CA PRO A 304 16.50 0.09 23.26
C PRO A 304 16.79 0.60 21.85
N ILE A 305 15.95 0.27 20.89
CA ILE A 305 16.14 0.62 19.48
C ILE A 305 15.15 1.71 19.10
N ALA A 306 15.63 2.79 18.49
CA ALA A 306 14.80 3.78 17.84
C ALA A 306 14.97 3.72 16.32
N LEU A 307 13.87 3.76 15.58
CA LEU A 307 13.83 3.84 14.13
C LEU A 307 13.13 5.14 13.72
N THR A 308 13.81 5.98 12.97
CA THR A 308 13.26 7.24 12.43
C THR A 308 13.64 7.44 10.97
N GLY A 309 12.91 8.30 10.26
CA GLY A 309 13.23 8.61 8.86
C GLY A 309 12.02 8.66 7.93
N ASN A 310 12.30 8.54 6.64
CA ASN A 310 11.32 8.39 5.56
C ASN A 310 11.17 6.90 5.25
N ILE A 311 10.36 6.22 6.03
CA ILE A 311 10.11 4.78 5.93
C ILE A 311 8.80 4.54 5.22
#